data_836c6fc89d3574169daebf27a98143a3
#
_entry.id   836c6fc89d3574169daebf27a98143a3
#
_cell.length_a   1.000
_cell.length_b   1.000
_cell.length_c   1.000
_cell.angle_alpha   90.00
_cell.angle_beta   90.00
_cell.angle_gamma   90.00
#
_symmetry.space_group_name_H-M   'P 1'
#
loop_
_entity.id
_entity.type
_entity.pdbx_description
1 polymer ?
#
loop_
_entity_poly.entity_id
_entity_poly.type
_entity_poly.pdbx_seq_one_letter_code
_entity_poly.pdbx_strand_id
1 'polypeptide(L)'
;RADYLCISGHELHQEVKGNGLSEKERLNKIPRLIDCLNYTLTRGTQGTLHYQAPNIMLEVPSFAFRVLDRIGAGDIVFAISSLLFRAKAPWDIIGFLSNAAAAVHVSYLGNKNSIDRIKLDRFITSLIK
;
A
#
# COMPACT_ATOMS: atom_id res chain seq x y z
N ARG A 1 17.08 -10.55 -5.19
CA ARG A 1 16.51 -10.62 -3.83
C ARG A 1 16.03 -9.25 -3.40
N ALA A 2 14.81 -9.18 -2.92
CA ALA A 2 14.22 -7.98 -2.31
C ALA A 2 13.73 -8.32 -0.90
N ASP A 3 13.90 -7.39 0.05
CA ASP A 3 13.41 -7.56 1.42
C ASP A 3 11.91 -7.19 1.52
N TYR A 4 11.48 -6.29 0.66
CA TYR A 4 10.11 -5.78 0.61
C TYR A 4 9.70 -5.38 -0.81
N LEU A 5 8.46 -5.65 -1.19
CA LEU A 5 7.86 -5.28 -2.47
C LEU A 5 6.58 -4.48 -2.24
N CYS A 6 6.40 -3.41 -3.00
CA CYS A 6 5.09 -2.79 -3.18
C CYS A 6 4.69 -2.95 -4.65
N ILE A 7 3.51 -3.49 -4.89
CA ILE A 7 2.98 -3.78 -6.23
C ILE A 7 1.50 -3.42 -6.26
N SER A 8 1.03 -2.93 -7.40
CA SER A 8 -0.40 -2.69 -7.61
C SER A 8 -1.11 -3.97 -8.06
N GLY A 9 -2.43 -4.04 -7.84
CA GLY A 9 -3.26 -5.15 -8.32
C GLY A 9 -3.17 -5.32 -9.84
N HIS A 10 -3.03 -4.21 -10.58
CA HIS A 10 -2.85 -4.24 -12.03
C HIS A 10 -1.52 -4.89 -12.44
N GLU A 11 -0.42 -4.46 -11.83
CA GLU A 11 0.92 -5.04 -12.07
C GLU A 11 0.96 -6.50 -11.67
N LEU A 12 0.40 -6.86 -10.53
CA LEU A 12 0.29 -8.25 -10.08
C LEU A 12 -0.45 -9.12 -11.13
N HIS A 13 -1.51 -8.59 -11.72
CA HIS A 13 -2.26 -9.29 -12.76
C HIS A 13 -1.47 -9.44 -14.06
N GLN A 14 -0.67 -8.43 -14.42
CA GLN A 14 0.18 -8.47 -15.61
C GLN A 14 1.36 -9.44 -15.45
N GLU A 15 2.03 -9.41 -14.30
CA GLU A 15 3.25 -10.21 -14.06
C GLU A 15 2.91 -11.68 -13.77
N VAL A 16 1.83 -11.93 -13.02
CA VAL A 16 1.42 -13.30 -12.67
C VAL A 16 0.24 -13.72 -13.54
N LYS A 17 0.54 -14.15 -14.76
CA LYS A 17 -0.47 -14.62 -15.73
C LYS A 17 -1.14 -15.91 -15.27
N GLY A 18 -2.40 -16.07 -15.62
CA GLY A 18 -3.20 -17.27 -15.40
C GLY A 18 -4.70 -16.94 -15.32
N ASN A 19 -5.50 -17.60 -16.16
CA ASN A 19 -6.95 -17.43 -16.16
C ASN A 19 -7.55 -18.03 -14.88
N GLY A 20 -8.42 -17.27 -14.22
CA GLY A 20 -9.15 -17.74 -13.02
C GLY A 20 -8.35 -17.75 -11.71
N LEU A 21 -7.09 -17.27 -11.70
CA LEU A 21 -6.33 -17.16 -10.46
C LEU A 21 -6.85 -16.03 -9.58
N SER A 22 -7.11 -16.35 -8.32
CA SER A 22 -7.41 -15.37 -7.27
C SER A 22 -6.19 -14.49 -6.96
N GLU A 23 -6.41 -13.34 -6.33
CA GLU A 23 -5.36 -12.44 -5.86
C GLU A 23 -4.35 -13.18 -4.95
N LYS A 24 -4.84 -13.98 -4.01
CA LYS A 24 -4.00 -14.78 -3.09
C LYS A 24 -3.14 -15.80 -3.84
N GLU A 25 -3.70 -16.48 -4.82
CA GLU A 25 -2.94 -17.44 -5.63
C GLU A 25 -1.86 -16.76 -6.45
N ARG A 26 -2.12 -15.53 -6.94
CA ARG A 26 -1.10 -14.72 -7.63
C ARG A 26 0.01 -14.30 -6.67
N LEU A 27 -0.33 -13.81 -5.47
CA LEU A 27 0.65 -13.41 -4.44
C LEU A 27 1.55 -14.58 -4.04
N ASN A 28 1.02 -15.78 -3.93
CA ASN A 28 1.77 -17.00 -3.61
C ASN A 28 2.80 -17.41 -4.69
N LYS A 29 2.67 -16.88 -5.90
CA LYS A 29 3.64 -17.15 -6.98
C LYS A 29 4.82 -16.16 -6.99
N ILE A 30 4.68 -15.00 -6.35
CA ILE A 30 5.73 -13.96 -6.32
C ILE A 30 7.07 -14.48 -5.79
N PRO A 31 7.15 -15.27 -4.67
CA PRO A 31 8.43 -15.77 -4.18
C PRO A 31 9.24 -16.60 -5.17
N ARG A 32 8.56 -17.20 -6.17
CA ARG A 32 9.20 -17.97 -7.22
C ARG A 32 9.71 -17.10 -8.39
N LEU A 33 9.15 -15.89 -8.54
CA LEU A 33 9.52 -14.93 -9.58
C LEU A 33 10.61 -13.98 -9.10
N ILE A 34 10.47 -13.52 -7.87
CA ILE A 34 11.43 -12.67 -7.20
C ILE A 34 11.63 -13.20 -5.78
N ASP A 35 12.87 -13.32 -5.33
CA ASP A 35 13.20 -13.77 -3.98
C ASP A 35 12.79 -12.70 -2.94
N CYS A 36 11.49 -12.60 -2.67
CA CYS A 36 10.86 -11.67 -1.72
C CYS A 36 9.65 -12.34 -1.04
N LEU A 37 9.53 -12.17 0.25
CA LEU A 37 8.45 -12.77 1.05
C LEU A 37 7.47 -11.74 1.64
N ASN A 38 7.81 -10.46 1.61
CA ASN A 38 7.04 -9.41 2.25
C ASN A 38 6.54 -8.42 1.21
N TYR A 39 5.21 -8.23 1.13
CA TYR A 39 4.61 -7.37 0.10
C TYR A 39 3.53 -6.45 0.67
N THR A 40 3.39 -5.30 0.04
CA THR A 40 2.15 -4.51 0.06
C THR A 40 1.55 -4.48 -1.33
N LEU A 41 0.30 -4.92 -1.43
CA LEU A 41 -0.51 -4.81 -2.63
C LEU A 41 -1.41 -3.59 -2.52
N THR A 42 -1.28 -2.64 -3.45
CA THR A 42 -2.19 -1.49 -3.55
C THR A 42 -3.36 -1.82 -4.46
N ARG A 43 -4.59 -1.55 -3.98
CA ARG A 43 -5.85 -1.92 -4.65
C ARG A 43 -6.75 -0.71 -4.92
N GLY A 44 -6.15 0.46 -5.10
CA GLY A 44 -6.87 1.71 -5.37
C GLY A 44 -7.87 2.05 -4.27
N THR A 45 -9.15 2.17 -4.62
CA THR A 45 -10.24 2.50 -3.68
C THR A 45 -10.51 1.43 -2.64
N GLN A 46 -10.01 0.21 -2.84
CA GLN A 46 -10.12 -0.88 -1.87
C GLN A 46 -9.02 -0.84 -0.79
N GLY A 47 -8.07 0.09 -0.89
CA GLY A 47 -6.98 0.23 0.08
C GLY A 47 -5.79 -0.67 -0.20
N THR A 48 -5.22 -1.27 0.83
CA THR A 48 -4.02 -2.09 0.74
C THR A 48 -4.19 -3.45 1.40
N LEU A 49 -3.44 -4.43 0.88
CA LEU A 49 -3.28 -5.74 1.49
C LEU A 49 -1.79 -5.93 1.81
N HIS A 50 -1.49 -6.27 3.04
CA HIS A 50 -0.14 -6.56 3.52
C HIS A 50 0.03 -8.07 3.66
N TYR A 51 1.10 -8.59 3.08
CA TYR A 51 1.32 -10.01 2.94
C TYR A 51 2.73 -10.42 3.35
N GLN A 52 2.81 -11.47 4.14
CA GLN A 52 4.06 -12.17 4.42
C GLN A 52 3.85 -13.64 4.06
N ALA A 53 4.47 -14.07 2.98
CA ALA A 53 4.23 -15.38 2.41
C ALA A 53 4.37 -16.52 3.44
N PRO A 54 3.40 -17.43 3.53
CA PRO A 54 2.21 -17.58 2.67
C PRO A 54 0.93 -16.94 3.24
N ASN A 55 1.02 -15.97 4.15
CA ASN A 55 -0.11 -15.44 4.91
C ASN A 55 -0.44 -13.99 4.58
N ILE A 56 -1.74 -13.67 4.55
CA ILE A 56 -2.23 -12.30 4.63
C ILE A 56 -2.05 -11.84 6.08
N MET A 57 -1.33 -10.75 6.27
CA MET A 57 -1.10 -10.17 7.59
C MET A 57 -2.17 -9.16 7.96
N LEU A 58 -2.59 -8.34 7.00
CA LEU A 58 -3.55 -7.27 7.23
C LEU A 58 -4.18 -6.80 5.92
N GLU A 59 -5.47 -6.50 5.96
CA GLU A 59 -6.17 -5.70 4.95
C GLU A 59 -6.58 -4.36 5.56
N VAL A 60 -6.27 -3.27 4.87
CA VAL A 60 -6.61 -1.91 5.32
C VAL A 60 -7.44 -1.23 4.24
N PRO A 61 -8.65 -0.76 4.55
CA PRO A 61 -9.46 -0.03 3.59
C PRO A 61 -8.83 1.32 3.25
N SER A 62 -9.21 1.88 2.11
CA SER A 62 -8.82 3.24 1.78
C SER A 62 -9.49 4.23 2.75
N PHE A 63 -8.72 5.19 3.26
CA PHE A 63 -9.22 6.27 4.10
C PHE A 63 -9.56 7.55 3.32
N ALA A 64 -9.45 7.51 1.99
CA ALA A 64 -9.70 8.67 1.16
C ALA A 64 -11.20 9.00 1.09
N PHE A 65 -11.61 10.09 1.75
CA PHE A 65 -12.98 10.64 1.63
C PHE A 65 -13.18 11.42 0.33
N ARG A 66 -12.11 11.98 -0.21
CA ARG A 66 -12.12 12.77 -1.45
C ARG A 66 -10.90 12.43 -2.28
N VAL A 67 -11.11 12.06 -3.51
CA VAL A 67 -10.05 11.76 -4.48
C VAL A 67 -10.11 12.79 -5.59
N LEU A 68 -9.14 13.69 -5.62
CA LEU A 68 -8.97 14.70 -6.68
C LEU A 68 -7.96 14.25 -7.74
N ASP A 69 -6.87 13.60 -7.28
CA ASP A 69 -5.84 13.08 -8.17
C ASP A 69 -5.27 11.77 -7.58
N ARG A 70 -5.20 10.74 -8.39
CA ARG A 70 -4.67 9.42 -7.98
C ARG A 70 -3.21 9.22 -8.33
N ILE A 71 -2.64 10.12 -9.12
CA ILE A 71 -1.23 10.03 -9.56
C ILE A 71 -0.31 10.11 -8.34
N GLY A 72 0.62 9.17 -8.23
CA GLY A 72 1.58 9.11 -7.14
C GLY A 72 1.08 8.48 -5.83
N ALA A 73 -0.19 8.10 -5.73
CA ALA A 73 -0.71 7.44 -4.51
C ALA A 73 0.04 6.15 -4.17
N GLY A 74 0.36 5.33 -5.18
CA GLY A 74 1.15 4.11 -5.02
C GLY A 74 2.57 4.40 -4.55
N ASP A 75 3.20 5.45 -5.08
CA ASP A 75 4.55 5.88 -4.67
C ASP A 75 4.57 6.30 -3.19
N ILE A 76 3.54 6.99 -2.74
CA ILE A 76 3.39 7.37 -1.32
C ILE A 76 3.23 6.14 -0.43
N VAL A 77 2.37 5.21 -0.82
CA VAL A 77 2.23 3.94 -0.08
C VAL A 77 3.58 3.23 -0.02
N PHE A 78 4.28 3.10 -1.14
CA PHE A 78 5.59 2.47 -1.18
C PHE A 78 6.61 3.18 -0.27
N ALA A 79 6.72 4.50 -0.37
CA ALA A 79 7.69 5.27 0.41
C ALA A 79 7.48 5.09 1.92
N ILE A 80 6.23 5.24 2.39
CA ILE A 80 5.92 5.13 3.83
C ILE A 80 6.02 3.69 4.31
N SER A 81 5.44 2.73 3.58
CA SER A 81 5.43 1.33 3.99
C SER A 81 6.84 0.71 4.00
N SER A 82 7.69 1.04 3.03
CA SER A 82 9.07 0.53 2.97
C SER A 82 9.94 1.06 4.13
N LEU A 83 9.80 2.34 4.48
CA LEU A 83 10.49 2.94 5.61
C LEU A 83 10.06 2.30 6.93
N LEU A 84 8.74 2.14 7.14
CA LEU A 84 8.19 1.52 8.34
C LEU A 84 8.56 0.03 8.42
N PHE A 85 8.52 -0.69 7.30
CA PHE A 85 8.97 -2.08 7.24
C PHE A 85 10.46 -2.19 7.61
N ARG A 86 11.31 -1.33 7.07
CA ARG A 86 12.75 -1.30 7.43
C ARG A 86 12.98 -0.97 8.89
N ALA A 87 12.13 -0.13 9.49
CA ALA A 87 12.13 0.19 10.91
C ALA A 87 11.53 -0.92 11.79
N LYS A 88 11.09 -2.04 11.21
CA LYS A 88 10.44 -3.17 11.88
C LYS A 88 9.14 -2.79 12.60
N ALA A 89 8.40 -1.83 12.06
CA ALA A 89 7.09 -1.48 12.57
C ALA A 89 6.11 -2.66 12.40
N PRO A 90 5.13 -2.83 13.29
CA PRO A 90 4.05 -3.80 13.13
C PRO A 90 3.24 -3.55 11.85
N TRP A 91 2.64 -4.60 11.28
CA TRP A 91 1.89 -4.50 10.04
C TRP A 91 0.67 -3.57 10.11
N ASP A 92 0.01 -3.48 11.26
CA ASP A 92 -1.09 -2.54 11.52
C ASP A 92 -0.65 -1.08 11.41
N ILE A 93 0.53 -0.74 11.95
CA ILE A 93 1.12 0.60 11.84
C ILE A 93 1.55 0.87 10.39
N ILE A 94 2.18 -0.09 9.71
CA ILE A 94 2.55 0.03 8.31
C ILE A 94 1.31 0.32 7.45
N GLY A 95 0.27 -0.50 7.61
CA GLY A 95 -0.96 -0.37 6.85
C GLY A 95 -1.71 0.94 7.15
N PHE A 96 -1.86 1.29 8.41
CA PHE A 96 -2.57 2.49 8.81
C PHE A 96 -1.89 3.76 8.29
N LEU A 97 -0.60 3.93 8.57
CA LEU A 97 0.13 5.16 8.20
C LEU A 97 0.31 5.30 6.68
N SER A 98 0.57 4.22 5.96
CA SER A 98 0.71 4.30 4.50
C SER A 98 -0.62 4.66 3.81
N ASN A 99 -1.75 4.12 4.28
CA ASN A 99 -3.08 4.49 3.77
C ASN A 99 -3.50 5.90 4.17
N ALA A 100 -3.19 6.35 5.38
CA ALA A 100 -3.45 7.73 5.82
C ALA A 100 -2.66 8.74 4.96
N ALA A 101 -1.39 8.48 4.72
CA ALA A 101 -0.56 9.32 3.86
C ALA A 101 -1.07 9.36 2.42
N ALA A 102 -1.45 8.22 1.85
CA ALA A 102 -2.05 8.16 0.51
C ALA A 102 -3.37 8.93 0.44
N ALA A 103 -4.23 8.83 1.45
CA ALA A 103 -5.50 9.57 1.52
C ALA A 103 -5.30 11.09 1.54
N VAL A 104 -4.32 11.57 2.29
CA VAL A 104 -3.93 12.99 2.28
C VAL A 104 -3.44 13.40 0.88
N HIS A 105 -2.58 12.58 0.26
CA HIS A 105 -2.02 12.87 -1.06
C HIS A 105 -3.10 13.02 -2.14
N VAL A 106 -4.03 12.07 -2.24
CA VAL A 106 -5.07 12.07 -3.28
C VAL A 106 -6.13 13.16 -3.09
N SER A 107 -6.15 13.82 -1.93
CA SER A 107 -7.08 14.93 -1.64
C SER A 107 -6.66 16.25 -2.28
N TYR A 108 -5.47 16.34 -2.90
CA TYR A 108 -4.95 17.52 -3.57
C TYR A 108 -4.82 17.29 -5.08
N LEU A 109 -4.99 18.38 -5.87
CA LEU A 109 -4.77 18.36 -7.32
C LEU A 109 -3.29 18.49 -7.65
N GLY A 110 -2.81 17.55 -8.45
CA GLY A 110 -1.44 17.52 -8.95
C GLY A 110 -0.40 17.23 -7.86
N ASN A 111 0.75 16.77 -8.28
CA ASN A 111 1.90 16.47 -7.40
C ASN A 111 2.57 17.74 -6.81
N LYS A 112 1.80 18.82 -6.63
CA LYS A 112 2.31 20.14 -6.23
C LYS A 112 2.61 20.25 -4.74
N ASN A 113 2.07 19.36 -3.92
CA ASN A 113 2.24 19.44 -2.48
C ASN A 113 2.86 18.15 -1.94
N SER A 114 4.03 18.27 -1.34
CA SER A 114 4.59 17.18 -0.52
C SER A 114 3.65 16.89 0.66
N ILE A 115 3.69 15.67 1.16
CA ILE A 115 2.97 15.32 2.39
C ILE A 115 3.60 16.11 3.53
N ASP A 116 2.82 17.03 4.09
CA ASP A 116 3.20 17.82 5.25
C ASP A 116 2.82 17.03 6.51
N ARG A 117 3.76 16.93 7.45
CA ARG A 117 3.56 16.27 8.75
C ARG A 117 2.33 16.81 9.49
N ILE A 118 2.12 18.12 9.47
CA ILE A 118 0.99 18.76 10.16
C ILE A 118 -0.34 18.31 9.56
N LYS A 119 -0.44 18.24 8.23
CA LYS A 119 -1.63 17.77 7.54
C LYS A 119 -1.91 16.31 7.82
N LEU A 120 -0.86 15.48 7.82
CA LEU A 120 -0.96 14.07 8.14
C LEU A 120 -1.41 13.85 9.59
N ASP A 121 -0.82 14.55 10.55
CA ASP A 121 -1.20 14.49 11.97
C ASP A 121 -2.66 14.88 12.20
N ARG A 122 -3.12 15.95 11.54
CA ARG A 122 -4.54 16.39 11.60
C ARG A 122 -5.47 15.33 11.01
N PHE A 123 -5.10 14.75 9.88
CA PHE A 123 -5.89 13.70 9.25
C PHE A 123 -5.99 12.45 10.12
N ILE A 124 -4.86 11.97 10.65
CA ILE A 124 -4.81 10.82 11.57
C ILE A 124 -5.67 11.10 12.81
N THR A 125 -5.53 12.29 13.40
CA THR A 125 -6.35 12.69 14.56
C THR A 125 -7.84 12.63 14.25
N SER A 126 -8.25 13.01 13.04
CA SER A 126 -9.66 12.93 12.61
C SER A 126 -10.18 11.50 12.45
N LEU A 127 -9.30 10.56 12.09
CA LEU A 127 -9.67 9.14 11.94
C LEU A 127 -9.87 8.42 13.27
N ILE A 128 -9.11 8.81 14.30
CA ILE A 128 -9.14 8.16 15.63
C ILE A 128 -10.14 8.81 16.60
N LYS A 129 -10.76 9.90 16.25
CA LYS A 129 -11.84 10.51 17.00
C LYS A 129 -13.20 9.92 16.61
#